data_d02d9dfa7bc6113a2e2c46da9676206a
#
_entry.id   d02d9dfa7bc6113a2e2c46da9676206a
#
_cell.length_a   1.000
_cell.length_b   1.000
_cell.length_c   1.000
_cell.angle_alpha   90.00
_cell.angle_beta   90.00
_cell.angle_gamma   90.00
#
_symmetry.space_group_name_H-M   'P 1'
#
loop_
_entity.id
_entity.type
_entity.pdbx_description
1 polymer ?
#
loop_
_entity_poly.entity_id
_entity_poly.type
_entity_poly.pdbx_seq_one_letter_code
_entity_poly.pdbx_strand_id
1 'polypeptide(L)'
;MAKIYKNAAELVGNTPLLEVGNLEKELGLEARILVKLEYFNPAGSAKDRIALSMIEDAEERGVLKPGAVIIEPTSGNTGIGLASLAAIKGYRVILTMPETMSVERRNILKAYGAEIVLTDGTKGMNGAIAKANELAKEYENSFIPGQFDNPANPAIHKKTTGPEIWRDTDGQVDLSLIHISEPTRPLYIS
;
A
#
# COMPACT_ATOMS: atom_id res chain seq x y z
N MET A 1 3.83 -7.61 30.05
CA MET A 1 3.76 -6.14 29.98
C MET A 1 2.55 -5.75 29.15
N ALA A 2 1.81 -4.71 29.54
CA ALA A 2 0.70 -4.21 28.74
C ALA A 2 1.26 -3.66 27.41
N LYS A 3 0.67 -4.08 26.28
CA LYS A 3 1.08 -3.66 24.95
C LYS A 3 0.13 -2.54 24.49
N ILE A 4 0.53 -1.30 24.74
CA ILE A 4 -0.24 -0.13 24.36
C ILE A 4 0.48 0.54 23.20
N TYR A 5 -0.21 0.66 22.06
CA TYR A 5 0.29 1.35 20.86
C TYR A 5 0.00 2.86 20.97
N LYS A 6 0.94 3.68 20.54
CA LYS A 6 0.82 5.14 20.62
C LYS A 6 0.10 5.74 19.41
N ASN A 7 0.19 5.09 18.28
CA ASN A 7 -0.48 5.48 17.03
C ASN A 7 -0.73 4.26 16.13
N ALA A 8 -1.56 4.43 15.11
CA ALA A 8 -1.93 3.33 14.23
C ALA A 8 -0.80 2.84 13.31
N ALA A 9 0.26 3.61 13.08
CA ALA A 9 1.40 3.15 12.28
C ALA A 9 2.13 1.97 12.94
N GLU A 10 2.11 1.88 14.27
CA GLU A 10 2.70 0.77 15.02
C GLU A 10 1.93 -0.56 14.87
N LEU A 11 0.74 -0.50 14.29
CA LEU A 11 -0.11 -1.67 14.00
C LEU A 11 0.08 -2.22 12.59
N VAL A 12 0.88 -1.57 11.76
CA VAL A 12 1.16 -2.02 10.39
C VAL A 12 1.99 -3.30 10.43
N GLY A 13 1.56 -4.30 9.68
CA GLY A 13 2.22 -5.60 9.63
C GLY A 13 1.75 -6.59 10.71
N ASN A 14 2.50 -7.66 10.91
CA ASN A 14 2.14 -8.78 11.78
C ASN A 14 0.70 -9.28 11.58
N THR A 15 0.26 -9.29 10.33
CA THR A 15 -1.08 -9.76 9.95
C THR A 15 -1.16 -11.28 10.10
N PRO A 16 -2.33 -11.83 10.48
CA PRO A 16 -2.46 -13.27 10.67
C PRO A 16 -2.53 -14.04 9.35
N LEU A 17 -2.18 -15.32 9.42
CA LEU A 17 -2.53 -16.32 8.43
C LEU A 17 -3.84 -17.01 8.84
N LEU A 18 -4.70 -17.26 7.86
CA LEU A 18 -5.96 -18.00 8.01
C LEU A 18 -5.94 -19.23 7.09
N GLU A 19 -6.19 -20.41 7.65
CA GLU A 19 -6.41 -21.63 6.86
C GLU A 19 -7.85 -21.68 6.35
N VAL A 20 -8.02 -21.97 5.07
CA VAL A 20 -9.35 -22.04 4.44
C VAL A 20 -9.87 -23.48 4.31
N GLY A 21 -9.80 -24.22 5.41
CA GLY A 21 -10.05 -25.66 5.46
C GLY A 21 -11.44 -26.11 4.98
N ASN A 22 -12.47 -25.25 5.01
CA ASN A 22 -13.75 -25.59 4.42
C ASN A 22 -13.67 -25.64 2.89
N LEU A 23 -12.95 -24.71 2.27
CA LEU A 23 -12.73 -24.69 0.82
C LEU A 23 -11.87 -25.88 0.39
N GLU A 24 -10.84 -26.21 1.15
CA GLU A 24 -9.99 -27.39 0.90
C GLU A 24 -10.81 -28.68 0.88
N LYS A 25 -11.70 -28.86 1.83
CA LYS A 25 -12.60 -30.01 1.91
C LYS A 25 -13.60 -30.05 0.77
N GLU A 26 -14.23 -28.91 0.46
CA GLU A 26 -15.24 -28.81 -0.61
C GLU A 26 -14.65 -29.14 -1.98
N LEU A 27 -13.42 -28.71 -2.23
CA LEU A 27 -12.72 -28.95 -3.49
C LEU A 27 -11.88 -30.24 -3.51
N GLY A 28 -11.84 -31.01 -2.41
CA GLY A 28 -11.05 -32.24 -2.29
C GLY A 28 -9.55 -32.01 -2.47
N LEU A 29 -9.01 -30.88 -1.95
CA LEU A 29 -7.61 -30.53 -2.10
C LEU A 29 -6.76 -31.30 -1.08
N GLU A 30 -5.61 -31.79 -1.54
CA GLU A 30 -4.56 -32.32 -0.67
C GLU A 30 -3.66 -31.21 -0.11
N ALA A 31 -3.61 -30.07 -0.81
CA ALA A 31 -2.82 -28.91 -0.40
C ALA A 31 -3.51 -28.12 0.72
N ARG A 32 -2.73 -27.70 1.67
CA ARG A 32 -3.14 -26.76 2.71
C ARG A 32 -3.07 -25.31 2.16
N ILE A 33 -4.16 -24.58 2.23
CA ILE A 33 -4.25 -23.22 1.71
C ILE A 33 -4.31 -22.21 2.85
N LEU A 34 -3.33 -21.34 2.91
CA LEU A 34 -3.23 -20.26 3.88
C LEU A 34 -3.38 -18.90 3.23
N VAL A 35 -4.21 -18.04 3.80
CA VAL A 35 -4.42 -16.66 3.35
C VAL A 35 -3.82 -15.70 4.36
N LYS A 36 -2.90 -14.82 3.91
CA LYS A 36 -2.37 -13.75 4.75
C LYS A 36 -3.31 -12.56 4.71
N LEU A 37 -3.92 -12.25 5.86
CA LEU A 37 -5.03 -11.31 5.96
C LEU A 37 -4.52 -9.86 6.04
N GLU A 38 -4.02 -9.32 4.94
CA GLU A 38 -3.47 -7.96 4.88
C GLU A 38 -4.50 -6.84 5.09
N TYR A 39 -5.79 -7.14 5.05
CA TYR A 39 -6.83 -6.17 5.41
C TYR A 39 -6.87 -5.85 6.92
N PHE A 40 -6.15 -6.59 7.76
CA PHE A 40 -5.95 -6.24 9.17
C PHE A 40 -4.97 -5.09 9.39
N ASN A 41 -4.23 -4.66 8.36
CA ASN A 41 -3.49 -3.40 8.46
C ASN A 41 -4.46 -2.22 8.67
N PRO A 42 -4.05 -1.14 9.36
CA PRO A 42 -4.94 -0.03 9.74
C PRO A 42 -5.70 0.64 8.59
N ALA A 43 -5.08 0.80 7.42
CA ALA A 43 -5.73 1.33 6.22
C ALA A 43 -6.25 0.23 5.28
N GLY A 44 -6.21 -1.04 5.71
CA GLY A 44 -6.92 -2.17 5.13
C GLY A 44 -6.21 -2.89 4.00
N SER A 45 -4.90 -2.75 3.82
CA SER A 45 -4.20 -3.47 2.77
C SER A 45 -2.70 -3.69 3.02
N ALA A 46 -2.07 -4.56 2.21
CA ALA A 46 -0.62 -4.73 2.18
C ALA A 46 0.15 -3.43 1.83
N LYS A 47 -0.54 -2.43 1.24
CA LYS A 47 0.09 -1.17 0.86
C LYS A 47 0.39 -0.25 2.04
N ASP A 48 -0.19 -0.50 3.18
CA ASP A 48 0.17 0.18 4.43
C ASP A 48 1.65 -0.04 4.77
N ARG A 49 2.16 -1.27 4.52
CA ARG A 49 3.56 -1.62 4.74
C ARG A 49 4.51 -0.79 3.88
N ILE A 50 4.23 -0.72 2.57
CA ILE A 50 5.10 0.04 1.65
C ILE A 50 4.99 1.54 1.89
N ALA A 51 3.80 2.05 2.20
CA ALA A 51 3.61 3.46 2.51
C ALA A 51 4.41 3.87 3.75
N LEU A 52 4.36 3.06 4.83
CA LEU A 52 5.15 3.28 6.03
C LEU A 52 6.65 3.25 5.71
N SER A 53 7.11 2.23 5.01
CA SER A 53 8.52 2.05 4.67
C SER A 53 9.07 3.19 3.82
N MET A 54 8.34 3.64 2.80
CA MET A 54 8.77 4.73 1.92
C MET A 54 8.83 6.07 2.65
N ILE A 55 7.90 6.32 3.59
CA ILE A 55 7.92 7.54 4.40
C ILE A 55 9.10 7.50 5.38
N GLU A 56 9.28 6.40 6.12
CA GLU A 56 10.35 6.27 7.12
C GLU A 56 11.74 6.30 6.48
N ASP A 57 11.96 5.61 5.38
CA ASP A 57 13.21 5.66 4.62
C ASP A 57 13.53 7.09 4.14
N ALA A 58 12.51 7.83 3.68
CA ALA A 58 12.70 9.21 3.25
C ALA A 58 12.97 10.16 4.43
N GLU A 59 12.37 9.94 5.60
CA GLU A 59 12.67 10.64 6.85
C GLU A 59 14.11 10.37 7.28
N GLU A 60 14.53 9.10 7.34
CA GLU A 60 15.88 8.68 7.74
C GLU A 60 16.96 9.26 6.82
N ARG A 61 16.71 9.31 5.52
CA ARG A 61 17.62 9.94 4.55
C ARG A 61 17.57 11.47 4.53
N GLY A 62 16.67 12.08 5.30
CA GLY A 62 16.49 13.53 5.31
C GLY A 62 15.91 14.14 4.03
N VAL A 63 15.33 13.29 3.16
CA VAL A 63 14.64 13.72 1.94
C VAL A 63 13.26 14.25 2.28
N LEU A 64 12.52 13.55 3.16
CA LEU A 64 11.23 14.00 3.67
C LEU A 64 11.44 14.76 4.98
N LYS A 65 11.21 16.08 4.95
CA LYS A 65 11.42 16.97 6.09
C LYS A 65 10.06 17.38 6.69
N PRO A 66 10.04 17.81 7.96
CA PRO A 66 8.84 18.39 8.55
C PRO A 66 8.24 19.50 7.68
N GLY A 67 6.91 19.45 7.50
CA GLY A 67 6.20 20.40 6.62
C GLY A 67 6.29 20.10 5.12
N ALA A 68 6.93 19.00 4.73
CA ALA A 68 6.95 18.57 3.33
C ALA A 68 5.58 18.14 2.84
N VAL A 69 5.40 18.18 1.52
CA VAL A 69 4.22 17.69 0.81
C VAL A 69 4.55 16.37 0.12
N ILE A 70 3.84 15.32 0.47
CA ILE A 70 3.93 14.03 -0.22
C ILE A 70 3.01 14.08 -1.45
N ILE A 71 3.54 13.78 -2.63
CA ILE A 71 2.80 13.80 -3.89
C ILE A 71 2.94 12.42 -4.53
N GLU A 72 1.83 11.73 -4.82
CA GLU A 72 1.90 10.40 -5.44
C GLU A 72 0.82 10.25 -6.53
N PRO A 73 1.19 9.79 -7.73
CA PRO A 73 0.22 9.45 -8.77
C PRO A 73 -0.37 8.07 -8.49
N THR A 74 -1.49 8.02 -7.79
CA THR A 74 -2.14 6.75 -7.42
C THR A 74 -3.62 6.93 -7.12
N SER A 75 -4.41 5.96 -7.51
CA SER A 75 -5.84 5.86 -7.19
C SER A 75 -6.18 4.64 -6.34
N GLY A 76 -5.15 3.86 -5.98
CA GLY A 76 -5.31 2.57 -5.31
C GLY A 76 -4.94 2.60 -3.82
N ASN A 77 -4.73 1.40 -3.31
CA ASN A 77 -4.43 1.19 -1.89
C ASN A 77 -3.13 1.88 -1.42
N THR A 78 -2.17 2.11 -2.31
CA THR A 78 -0.96 2.89 -1.98
C THR A 78 -1.32 4.31 -1.55
N GLY A 79 -2.24 4.96 -2.27
CA GLY A 79 -2.73 6.30 -1.89
C GLY A 79 -3.44 6.30 -0.55
N ILE A 80 -4.23 5.26 -0.27
CA ILE A 80 -4.93 5.11 1.02
C ILE A 80 -3.91 4.95 2.16
N GLY A 81 -2.92 4.08 1.98
CA GLY A 81 -1.84 3.89 2.96
C GLY A 81 -1.02 5.17 3.20
N LEU A 82 -0.63 5.86 2.13
CA LEU A 82 0.10 7.14 2.24
C LEU A 82 -0.73 8.20 2.96
N ALA A 83 -2.01 8.36 2.61
CA ALA A 83 -2.89 9.35 3.24
C ALA A 83 -3.10 9.06 4.73
N SER A 84 -3.34 7.80 5.10
CA SER A 84 -3.49 7.37 6.49
C SER A 84 -2.23 7.67 7.32
N LEU A 85 -1.05 7.28 6.82
CA LEU A 85 0.21 7.45 7.53
C LEU A 85 0.67 8.91 7.59
N ALA A 86 0.42 9.66 6.52
CA ALA A 86 0.68 11.09 6.51
C ALA A 86 -0.17 11.84 7.54
N ALA A 87 -1.45 11.48 7.69
CA ALA A 87 -2.31 12.03 8.73
C ALA A 87 -1.74 11.76 10.14
N ILE A 88 -1.20 10.55 10.39
CA ILE A 88 -0.57 10.20 11.66
C ILE A 88 0.72 10.99 11.91
N LYS A 89 1.53 11.17 10.86
CA LYS A 89 2.85 11.82 10.95
C LYS A 89 2.82 13.35 10.75
N GLY A 90 1.64 13.91 10.42
CA GLY A 90 1.46 15.37 10.23
C GLY A 90 1.95 15.89 8.87
N TYR A 91 2.02 15.05 7.85
CA TYR A 91 2.35 15.46 6.48
C TYR A 91 1.11 15.81 5.67
N ARG A 92 1.26 16.79 4.80
CA ARG A 92 0.31 17.08 3.75
C ARG A 92 0.46 16.08 2.60
N VAL A 93 -0.64 15.60 2.02
CA VAL A 93 -0.62 14.66 0.89
C VAL A 93 -1.46 15.19 -0.25
N ILE A 94 -0.90 15.15 -1.44
CA ILE A 94 -1.59 15.41 -2.71
C ILE A 94 -1.53 14.15 -3.56
N LEU A 95 -2.68 13.63 -3.94
CA LEU A 95 -2.80 12.46 -4.80
C LEU A 95 -3.34 12.86 -6.16
N THR A 96 -2.62 12.52 -7.22
CA THR A 96 -3.07 12.74 -8.59
C THR A 96 -3.65 11.47 -9.18
N MET A 97 -4.80 11.57 -9.83
CA MET A 97 -5.48 10.41 -10.41
C MET A 97 -6.41 10.80 -11.55
N PRO A 98 -6.67 9.90 -12.49
CA PRO A 98 -7.67 10.13 -13.53
C PRO A 98 -9.08 10.37 -12.93
N GLU A 99 -9.85 11.25 -13.54
CA GLU A 99 -11.22 11.55 -13.11
C GLU A 99 -12.18 10.36 -13.23
N THR A 100 -11.79 9.32 -13.95
CA THR A 100 -12.53 8.06 -14.09
C THR A 100 -12.50 7.17 -12.84
N MET A 101 -11.66 7.51 -11.84
CA MET A 101 -11.57 6.76 -10.60
C MET A 101 -12.84 6.90 -9.75
N SER A 102 -13.17 5.83 -9.00
CA SER A 102 -14.42 5.75 -8.25
C SER A 102 -14.55 6.84 -7.17
N VAL A 103 -15.77 7.29 -6.96
CA VAL A 103 -16.09 8.33 -5.98
C VAL A 103 -15.83 7.83 -4.55
N GLU A 104 -16.09 6.54 -4.29
CA GLU A 104 -15.87 5.91 -2.98
C GLU A 104 -14.41 6.01 -2.56
N ARG A 105 -13.48 5.71 -3.47
CA ARG A 105 -12.03 5.84 -3.21
C ARG A 105 -11.63 7.27 -2.92
N ARG A 106 -12.16 8.24 -3.70
CA ARG A 106 -11.91 9.66 -3.44
C ARG A 106 -12.41 10.09 -2.06
N ASN A 107 -13.58 9.58 -1.63
CA ASN A 107 -14.14 9.89 -0.33
C ASN A 107 -13.28 9.32 0.82
N ILE A 108 -12.76 8.11 0.69
CA ILE A 108 -11.84 7.53 1.66
C ILE A 108 -10.56 8.39 1.79
N LEU A 109 -9.96 8.76 0.66
CA LEU A 109 -8.75 9.59 0.64
C LEU A 109 -8.98 10.96 1.29
N LYS A 110 -10.12 11.61 0.99
CA LYS A 110 -10.52 12.87 1.61
C LYS A 110 -10.75 12.72 3.11
N ALA A 111 -11.32 11.60 3.56
CA ALA A 111 -11.52 11.32 4.98
C ALA A 111 -10.21 11.25 5.77
N TYR A 112 -9.11 10.79 5.13
CA TYR A 112 -7.76 10.86 5.67
C TYR A 112 -7.10 12.24 5.54
N GLY A 113 -7.77 13.22 4.93
CA GLY A 113 -7.24 14.59 4.75
C GLY A 113 -6.39 14.77 3.50
N ALA A 114 -6.33 13.80 2.59
CA ALA A 114 -5.58 13.94 1.34
C ALA A 114 -6.27 14.91 0.37
N GLU A 115 -5.49 15.73 -0.29
CA GLU A 115 -5.92 16.54 -1.42
C GLU A 115 -5.90 15.70 -2.70
N ILE A 116 -6.93 15.83 -3.52
CA ILE A 116 -7.07 15.08 -4.75
C ILE A 116 -7.02 16.01 -5.94
N VAL A 117 -6.10 15.76 -6.85
CA VAL A 117 -6.01 16.46 -8.13
C VAL A 117 -6.42 15.49 -9.22
N LEU A 118 -7.55 15.77 -9.84
CA LEU A 118 -8.07 14.97 -10.95
C LEU A 118 -7.41 15.37 -12.25
N THR A 119 -7.09 14.38 -13.06
CA THR A 119 -6.53 14.56 -14.41
C THR A 119 -7.47 14.00 -15.46
N ASP A 120 -7.29 14.44 -16.70
CA ASP A 120 -8.06 13.99 -17.85
C ASP A 120 -8.06 12.45 -17.94
N GLY A 121 -9.24 11.85 -17.88
CA GLY A 121 -9.45 10.40 -17.91
C GLY A 121 -8.89 9.74 -19.16
N THR A 122 -8.86 10.45 -20.30
CA THR A 122 -8.31 9.92 -21.57
C THR A 122 -6.80 9.68 -21.52
N LYS A 123 -6.09 10.39 -20.63
CA LYS A 123 -4.65 10.26 -20.43
C LYS A 123 -4.29 9.15 -19.43
N GLY A 124 -5.27 8.57 -18.74
CA GLY A 124 -5.07 7.52 -17.77
C GLY A 124 -4.02 7.86 -16.71
N MET A 125 -3.27 6.86 -16.26
CA MET A 125 -2.21 7.06 -15.26
C MET A 125 -1.06 7.94 -15.75
N ASN A 126 -0.76 7.96 -17.04
CA ASN A 126 0.29 8.84 -17.57
C ASN A 126 -0.03 10.33 -17.32
N GLY A 127 -1.30 10.71 -17.43
CA GLY A 127 -1.74 12.06 -17.07
C GLY A 127 -1.56 12.37 -15.59
N ALA A 128 -1.86 11.41 -14.73
CA ALA A 128 -1.66 11.55 -13.28
C ALA A 128 -0.16 11.69 -12.92
N ILE A 129 0.71 10.88 -13.52
CA ILE A 129 2.16 10.94 -13.33
C ILE A 129 2.70 12.30 -13.78
N ALA A 130 2.31 12.77 -14.95
CA ALA A 130 2.74 14.07 -15.46
C ALA A 130 2.32 15.20 -14.50
N LYS A 131 1.08 15.16 -13.98
CA LYS A 131 0.59 16.16 -13.03
C LYS A 131 1.29 16.09 -11.67
N ALA A 132 1.62 14.91 -11.17
CA ALA A 132 2.42 14.76 -9.95
C ALA A 132 3.80 15.42 -10.10
N ASN A 133 4.47 15.18 -11.22
CA ASN A 133 5.77 15.78 -11.53
C ASN A 133 5.71 17.31 -11.73
N GLU A 134 4.60 17.83 -12.25
CA GLU A 134 4.36 19.27 -12.35
C GLU A 134 4.22 19.88 -10.95
N LEU A 135 3.34 19.33 -10.12
CA LEU A 135 3.13 19.78 -8.74
C LEU A 135 4.42 19.71 -7.91
N ALA A 136 5.22 18.67 -8.08
CA ALA A 136 6.48 18.55 -7.35
C ALA A 136 7.48 19.69 -7.65
N LYS A 137 7.35 20.36 -8.81
CA LYS A 137 8.17 21.54 -9.14
C LYS A 137 7.62 22.82 -8.52
N GLU A 138 6.32 22.85 -8.21
CA GLU A 138 5.66 24.01 -7.58
C GLU A 138 5.95 24.06 -6.07
N TYR A 139 6.18 22.91 -5.44
CA TYR A 139 6.45 22.79 -4.01
C TYR A 139 7.94 22.50 -3.77
N GLU A 140 8.69 23.50 -3.28
CA GLU A 140 10.13 23.35 -2.98
C GLU A 140 10.44 22.19 -2.01
N ASN A 141 9.54 21.94 -1.04
CA ASN A 141 9.66 20.87 -0.08
C ASN A 141 8.61 19.78 -0.38
N SER A 142 8.81 19.08 -1.49
CA SER A 142 7.94 17.96 -1.90
C SER A 142 8.72 16.66 -2.00
N PHE A 143 7.98 15.55 -1.85
CA PHE A 143 8.51 14.20 -1.97
C PHE A 143 7.54 13.33 -2.77
N ILE A 144 8.04 12.68 -3.82
CA ILE A 144 7.31 11.66 -4.57
C ILE A 144 7.82 10.29 -4.10
N PRO A 145 7.00 9.48 -3.38
CA PRO A 145 7.38 8.15 -2.94
C PRO A 145 7.78 7.21 -4.07
N GLY A 146 7.06 7.23 -5.20
CA GLY A 146 7.41 6.46 -6.39
C GLY A 146 7.33 4.95 -6.16
N GLN A 147 6.15 4.41 -5.84
CA GLN A 147 5.97 3.02 -5.42
C GLN A 147 6.59 1.96 -6.33
N PHE A 148 6.75 2.24 -7.62
CA PHE A 148 7.27 1.26 -8.60
C PHE A 148 8.81 1.21 -8.65
N ASP A 149 9.47 2.32 -8.31
CA ASP A 149 10.91 2.47 -8.44
C ASP A 149 11.63 2.57 -7.09
N ASN A 150 10.88 2.77 -6.01
CA ASN A 150 11.41 2.97 -4.67
C ASN A 150 11.86 1.64 -4.03
N PRO A 151 13.16 1.48 -3.70
CA PRO A 151 13.69 0.26 -3.12
C PRO A 151 13.12 -0.06 -1.73
N ALA A 152 12.58 0.93 -1.01
CA ALA A 152 11.91 0.72 0.28
C ALA A 152 10.66 -0.16 0.16
N ASN A 153 10.01 -0.18 -1.03
CA ASN A 153 8.87 -1.05 -1.29
C ASN A 153 9.24 -2.54 -1.18
N PRO A 154 10.12 -3.12 -2.01
CA PRO A 154 10.49 -4.53 -1.84
C PRO A 154 11.22 -4.80 -0.53
N ALA A 155 11.96 -3.85 0.01
CA ALA A 155 12.71 -4.00 1.25
C ALA A 155 11.82 -4.31 2.44
N ILE A 156 10.66 -3.66 2.58
CA ILE A 156 9.74 -3.92 3.70
C ILE A 156 9.16 -5.34 3.65
N HIS A 157 8.87 -5.86 2.46
CA HIS A 157 8.36 -7.22 2.32
C HIS A 157 9.44 -8.26 2.66
N LYS A 158 10.70 -8.00 2.30
CA LYS A 158 11.84 -8.82 2.71
C LYS A 158 12.06 -8.77 4.22
N LYS A 159 11.83 -7.60 4.84
CA LYS A 159 12.04 -7.38 6.29
C LYS A 159 10.88 -7.92 7.14
N THR A 160 9.64 -7.91 6.64
CA THR A 160 8.44 -8.19 7.43
C THR A 160 7.58 -9.29 6.83
N THR A 161 6.96 -9.10 5.68
CA THR A 161 5.95 -10.00 5.11
C THR A 161 6.50 -11.42 4.91
N GLY A 162 7.67 -11.55 4.31
CA GLY A 162 8.33 -12.84 4.10
C GLY A 162 8.68 -13.56 5.41
N PRO A 163 9.40 -12.91 6.34
CA PRO A 163 9.67 -13.48 7.65
C PRO A 163 8.43 -13.81 8.48
N GLU A 164 7.36 -13.02 8.38
CA GLU A 164 6.09 -13.33 9.04
C GLU A 164 5.49 -14.64 8.51
N ILE A 165 5.42 -14.79 7.17
CA ILE A 165 4.92 -16.01 6.54
C ILE A 165 5.76 -17.22 6.98
N TRP A 166 7.08 -17.09 6.88
CA TRP A 166 8.01 -18.16 7.23
C TRP A 166 7.88 -18.61 8.70
N ARG A 167 7.83 -17.66 9.62
CA ARG A 167 7.65 -17.92 11.06
C ARG A 167 6.30 -18.56 11.36
N ASP A 168 5.24 -18.01 10.80
CA ASP A 168 3.86 -18.40 11.13
C ASP A 168 3.45 -19.74 10.47
N THR A 169 4.29 -20.27 9.58
CA THR A 169 4.15 -21.61 8.97
C THR A 169 5.20 -22.61 9.45
N ASP A 170 6.05 -22.26 10.43
CA ASP A 170 7.22 -23.06 10.82
C ASP A 170 8.13 -23.43 9.63
N GLY A 171 8.21 -22.54 8.64
CA GLY A 171 9.00 -22.73 7.42
C GLY A 171 8.39 -23.70 6.40
N GLN A 172 7.17 -24.15 6.60
CA GLN A 172 6.50 -25.11 5.72
C GLN A 172 5.69 -24.36 4.63
N VAL A 173 6.40 -23.89 3.62
CA VAL A 173 5.81 -23.17 2.46
C VAL A 173 6.38 -23.74 1.18
N ASP A 174 5.53 -24.36 0.37
CA ASP A 174 5.91 -24.88 -0.95
C ASP A 174 5.68 -23.84 -2.06
N LEU A 175 4.62 -23.05 -1.95
CA LEU A 175 4.23 -22.05 -2.94
C LEU A 175 3.65 -20.80 -2.29
N SER A 176 4.05 -19.64 -2.77
CA SER A 176 3.45 -18.36 -2.39
C SER A 176 2.90 -17.67 -3.63
N LEU A 177 1.63 -17.25 -3.53
CA LEU A 177 0.94 -16.49 -4.57
C LEU A 177 0.56 -15.12 -4.03
N ILE A 178 0.88 -14.08 -4.81
CA ILE A 178 0.46 -12.71 -4.54
C ILE A 178 -0.12 -12.11 -5.82
N HIS A 179 -1.06 -11.17 -5.69
CA HIS A 179 -1.80 -10.59 -6.82
C HIS A 179 -2.58 -11.64 -7.63
N ILE A 180 -3.29 -12.51 -6.92
CA ILE A 180 -4.31 -13.35 -7.54
C ILE A 180 -5.35 -12.40 -8.12
N SER A 181 -5.35 -12.26 -9.45
CA SER A 181 -6.38 -11.47 -10.13
C SER A 181 -7.64 -12.33 -10.31
N GLU A 182 -8.77 -11.66 -10.43
CA GLU A 182 -10.07 -12.28 -10.63
C GLU A 182 -10.06 -13.25 -11.82
N PRO A 183 -11.01 -14.21 -11.89
CA PRO A 183 -11.14 -15.18 -12.99
C PRO A 183 -11.28 -14.56 -14.39
N THR A 184 -11.48 -13.24 -14.45
CA THR A 184 -11.60 -12.48 -15.70
C THR A 184 -10.27 -12.13 -16.36
N ARG A 185 -9.12 -12.48 -15.77
CA ARG A 185 -7.83 -12.28 -16.44
C ARG A 185 -7.75 -13.20 -17.65
N PRO A 186 -7.53 -12.68 -18.87
CA PRO A 186 -7.39 -13.54 -20.05
C PRO A 186 -6.28 -14.56 -19.84
N LEU A 187 -6.49 -15.79 -20.29
CA LEU A 187 -5.56 -16.92 -20.19
C LEU A 187 -4.24 -16.75 -20.99
N TYR A 188 -3.76 -15.53 -21.12
CA TYR A 188 -2.47 -15.21 -21.78
C TYR A 188 -1.36 -15.01 -20.75
N ILE A 189 -1.19 -15.98 -19.88
CA ILE A 189 0.04 -16.13 -19.12
C ILE A 189 0.62 -17.47 -19.55
N SER A 190 1.44 -17.42 -20.58
CA SER A 190 2.45 -18.45 -20.86
C SER A 190 3.69 -18.11 -20.08
#